data_8e24ad192d978c9a87840e72ef7142a1
#
_entry.id   8e24ad192d978c9a87840e72ef7142a1
#
_cell.length_a   1.000
_cell.length_b   1.000
_cell.length_c   1.000
_cell.angle_alpha   90.00
_cell.angle_beta   90.00
_cell.angle_gamma   90.00
#
_symmetry.space_group_name_H-M   'P 1'
#
loop_
_entity.id
_entity.type
_entity.pdbx_description
1 polymer ?
#
loop_
_entity_poly.entity_id
_entity_poly.type
_entity_poly.pdbx_seq_one_letter_code
_entity_poly.pdbx_strand_id
1 'polypeptide(L)'
;MSVLSKSRLKHQRGAALISAMLVVTLVATLASVALWQQWRHVEVESAERHRVQSSWLLNGALDWSRLILREDALSGTAGGANSSGGAISANGADHLAEPWALPLKEAKLSTFLAQDQQLREGDPEVFLSGHITDAQSKINLANWLETSDGKGVGRLSLPMQAAMLRLFNVLGLPRAELDTLAQEWLTASQAVQMAQTAKALTTGQSSLLPQQVAQLQWLGLSHNSAQRLAPFVSLLPEPTPVNLNTASPEVIHAMVPGVDLPSAQQFVQQRATTHFSNLPDASKALGGKPLEARWHSVGSRFFEVWGRLRMDDRTQEEIALIQRDTANVTFVWRQKIAGILPPPSRESLLQSSQP
;
A
#
# COMPACT_ATOMS: atom_id res chain seq x y z
N MET A 1 -95.61 -41.41 -12.17
CA MET A 1 -94.45 -42.27 -11.85
C MET A 1 -93.18 -41.62 -12.38
N SER A 2 -92.40 -41.07 -11.52
CA SER A 2 -91.03 -40.76 -11.85
C SER A 2 -90.22 -40.56 -10.52
N VAL A 3 -89.38 -41.52 -10.22
CA VAL A 3 -88.47 -41.55 -9.08
C VAL A 3 -87.20 -40.81 -9.53
N LEU A 4 -86.97 -39.58 -9.07
CA LEU A 4 -85.72 -38.88 -9.31
C LEU A 4 -84.76 -39.12 -8.11
N SER A 5 -83.68 -39.76 -8.47
CA SER A 5 -82.54 -40.15 -7.62
C SER A 5 -81.91 -39.00 -6.86
N LYS A 6 -81.97 -39.02 -5.51
CA LYS A 6 -81.19 -38.19 -4.59
C LYS A 6 -79.96 -38.95 -4.17
N SER A 7 -78.86 -38.91 -4.92
CA SER A 7 -77.61 -39.44 -4.45
C SER A 7 -76.40 -38.89 -5.20
N ARG A 8 -76.07 -37.61 -5.04
CA ARG A 8 -74.74 -37.10 -5.43
C ARG A 8 -74.23 -35.88 -4.65
N LEU A 9 -74.62 -35.70 -3.39
CA LEU A 9 -74.18 -34.53 -2.62
C LEU A 9 -73.27 -34.84 -1.45
N LYS A 10 -72.83 -36.09 -1.24
CA LYS A 10 -71.97 -36.43 -0.09
C LYS A 10 -70.46 -36.47 -0.34
N HIS A 11 -69.99 -36.43 -1.60
CA HIS A 11 -68.55 -36.53 -1.94
C HIS A 11 -67.85 -35.19 -2.16
N GLN A 12 -68.57 -34.08 -2.24
CA GLN A 12 -67.97 -32.77 -2.53
C GLN A 12 -67.41 -32.03 -1.33
N ARG A 13 -67.83 -32.39 -0.09
CA ARG A 13 -67.37 -31.68 1.14
C ARG A 13 -65.92 -32.01 1.49
N GLY A 14 -65.40 -33.20 1.21
CA GLY A 14 -64.01 -33.58 1.48
C GLY A 14 -63.02 -32.95 0.48
N ALA A 15 -63.38 -32.86 -0.81
CA ALA A 15 -62.56 -32.26 -1.82
C ALA A 15 -62.38 -30.74 -1.61
N ALA A 16 -63.42 -30.03 -1.21
CA ALA A 16 -63.38 -28.61 -0.91
C ALA A 16 -62.43 -28.28 0.31
N LEU A 17 -62.42 -29.15 1.31
CA LEU A 17 -61.52 -28.94 2.44
C LEU A 17 -60.07 -29.17 2.09
N ILE A 18 -59.73 -30.20 1.29
CA ILE A 18 -58.39 -30.47 0.78
C ILE A 18 -57.94 -29.33 -0.12
N SER A 19 -58.77 -28.84 -1.03
CA SER A 19 -58.43 -27.70 -1.89
C SER A 19 -58.19 -26.42 -1.09
N ALA A 20 -58.99 -26.15 -0.07
CA ALA A 20 -58.82 -25.03 0.82
C ALA A 20 -57.47 -25.12 1.58
N MET A 21 -57.15 -26.29 2.16
CA MET A 21 -55.86 -26.52 2.82
C MET A 21 -54.66 -26.35 1.86
N LEU A 22 -54.80 -26.84 0.63
CA LEU A 22 -53.74 -26.70 -0.39
C LEU A 22 -53.51 -25.24 -0.75
N VAL A 23 -54.60 -24.43 -0.92
CA VAL A 23 -54.44 -22.99 -1.15
C VAL A 23 -53.81 -22.28 0.02
N VAL A 24 -54.21 -22.59 1.24
CA VAL A 24 -53.63 -21.98 2.44
C VAL A 24 -52.14 -22.35 2.58
N THR A 25 -51.78 -23.61 2.37
CA THR A 25 -50.33 -24.01 2.41
C THR A 25 -49.54 -23.37 1.30
N LEU A 26 -50.10 -23.23 0.08
CA LEU A 26 -49.45 -22.51 -1.03
C LEU A 26 -49.23 -21.05 -0.69
N VAL A 27 -50.27 -20.37 -0.20
CA VAL A 27 -50.13 -18.95 0.23
C VAL A 27 -49.13 -18.79 1.36
N ALA A 28 -49.15 -19.67 2.36
CA ALA A 28 -48.19 -19.64 3.48
C ALA A 28 -46.74 -19.86 2.99
N THR A 29 -46.51 -20.80 2.06
CA THR A 29 -45.17 -21.03 1.51
C THR A 29 -44.69 -19.84 0.67
N LEU A 30 -45.54 -19.26 -0.19
CA LEU A 30 -45.19 -18.05 -0.97
C LEU A 30 -44.93 -16.87 -0.05
N ALA A 31 -45.69 -16.64 0.98
CA ALA A 31 -45.46 -15.60 1.97
C ALA A 31 -44.12 -15.80 2.72
N SER A 32 -43.80 -17.02 3.10
CA SER A 32 -42.53 -17.36 3.77
C SER A 32 -41.32 -17.10 2.83
N VAL A 33 -41.42 -17.48 1.58
CA VAL A 33 -40.37 -17.20 0.56
C VAL A 33 -40.21 -15.70 0.36
N ALA A 34 -41.32 -14.93 0.25
CA ALA A 34 -41.27 -13.49 0.09
C ALA A 34 -40.61 -12.79 1.30
N LEU A 35 -40.95 -13.19 2.52
CA LEU A 35 -40.34 -12.68 3.74
C LEU A 35 -38.85 -13.02 3.81
N TRP A 36 -38.45 -14.23 3.43
CA TRP A 36 -37.05 -14.61 3.40
C TRP A 36 -36.24 -13.82 2.34
N GLN A 37 -36.82 -13.59 1.16
CA GLN A 37 -36.19 -12.73 0.14
C GLN A 37 -36.07 -11.29 0.64
N GLN A 38 -37.10 -10.74 1.27
CA GLN A 38 -37.07 -9.39 1.81
C GLN A 38 -36.00 -9.26 2.89
N TRP A 39 -35.88 -10.23 3.80
CA TRP A 39 -34.82 -10.24 4.83
C TRP A 39 -33.43 -10.27 4.19
N ARG A 40 -33.20 -11.11 3.17
CA ARG A 40 -31.93 -11.13 2.42
C ARG A 40 -31.63 -9.79 1.74
N HIS A 41 -32.62 -9.13 1.17
CA HIS A 41 -32.41 -7.82 0.54
C HIS A 41 -32.01 -6.77 1.56
N VAL A 42 -32.63 -6.73 2.72
CA VAL A 42 -32.26 -5.82 3.82
C VAL A 42 -30.84 -6.08 4.29
N GLU A 43 -30.46 -7.35 4.46
CA GLU A 43 -29.10 -7.73 4.87
C GLU A 43 -28.04 -7.29 3.85
N VAL A 44 -28.28 -7.54 2.57
CA VAL A 44 -27.37 -7.12 1.49
C VAL A 44 -27.30 -5.59 1.40
N GLU A 45 -28.43 -4.90 1.47
CA GLU A 45 -28.46 -3.43 1.44
C GLU A 45 -27.71 -2.83 2.63
N SER A 46 -27.90 -3.37 3.83
CA SER A 46 -27.17 -2.90 5.01
C SER A 46 -25.66 -3.12 4.86
N ALA A 47 -25.25 -4.28 4.35
CA ALA A 47 -23.84 -4.58 4.08
C ALA A 47 -23.19 -3.62 3.06
N GLU A 48 -23.89 -3.34 1.96
CA GLU A 48 -23.40 -2.38 0.96
C GLU A 48 -23.37 -0.94 1.50
N ARG A 49 -24.37 -0.55 2.28
CA ARG A 49 -24.36 0.77 2.95
C ARG A 49 -23.17 0.94 3.88
N HIS A 50 -22.89 -0.06 4.72
CA HIS A 50 -21.71 -0.07 5.59
C HIS A 50 -20.40 -0.01 4.78
N ARG A 51 -20.30 -0.77 3.69
CA ARG A 51 -19.14 -0.76 2.81
C ARG A 51 -18.89 0.61 2.19
N VAL A 52 -19.94 1.28 1.72
CA VAL A 52 -19.83 2.62 1.15
C VAL A 52 -19.43 3.64 2.21
N GLN A 53 -20.07 3.61 3.39
CA GLN A 53 -19.73 4.50 4.50
C GLN A 53 -18.29 4.33 4.95
N SER A 54 -17.84 3.09 5.16
CA SER A 54 -16.44 2.78 5.53
C SER A 54 -15.45 3.29 4.48
N SER A 55 -15.79 3.13 3.19
CA SER A 55 -14.95 3.63 2.10
C SER A 55 -14.82 5.15 2.11
N TRP A 56 -15.92 5.88 2.35
CA TRP A 56 -15.88 7.34 2.44
C TRP A 56 -15.06 7.84 3.63
N LEU A 57 -15.24 7.22 4.79
CA LEU A 57 -14.48 7.57 5.99
C LEU A 57 -12.98 7.30 5.81
N LEU A 58 -12.63 6.15 5.23
CA LEU A 58 -11.23 5.81 4.98
C LEU A 58 -10.61 6.73 3.93
N ASN A 59 -11.35 7.12 2.89
CA ASN A 59 -10.92 8.13 1.93
C ASN A 59 -10.61 9.46 2.62
N GLY A 60 -11.49 9.91 3.53
CA GLY A 60 -11.24 11.13 4.31
C GLY A 60 -9.98 11.03 5.18
N ALA A 61 -9.74 9.88 5.79
CA ALA A 61 -8.53 9.62 6.58
C ALA A 61 -7.25 9.68 5.72
N LEU A 62 -7.30 9.09 4.51
CA LEU A 62 -6.18 9.17 3.57
C LEU A 62 -5.97 10.60 3.05
N ASP A 63 -7.03 11.36 2.81
CA ASP A 63 -6.91 12.77 2.43
C ASP A 63 -6.31 13.61 3.56
N TRP A 64 -6.57 13.26 4.82
CA TRP A 64 -5.92 13.90 5.95
C TRP A 64 -4.41 13.63 6.00
N SER A 65 -3.96 12.44 5.61
CA SER A 65 -2.53 12.15 5.50
C SER A 65 -1.83 13.08 4.49
N ARG A 66 -2.52 13.47 3.41
CA ARG A 66 -2.00 14.45 2.45
C ARG A 66 -1.84 15.83 3.08
N LEU A 67 -2.76 16.22 3.96
CA LEU A 67 -2.67 17.48 4.68
C LEU A 67 -1.47 17.50 5.62
N ILE A 68 -1.23 16.42 6.35
CA ILE A 68 -0.05 16.27 7.22
C ILE A 68 1.24 16.43 6.41
N LEU A 69 1.36 15.69 5.29
CA LEU A 69 2.55 15.76 4.41
C LEU A 69 2.72 17.13 3.74
N ARG A 70 1.62 17.84 3.48
CA ARG A 70 1.66 19.19 2.95
C ARG A 70 2.13 20.20 3.98
N GLU A 71 1.61 20.12 5.21
CA GLU A 71 2.02 20.98 6.31
C GLU A 71 3.49 20.79 6.65
N ASP A 72 3.94 19.56 6.66
CA ASP A 72 5.34 19.18 6.82
C ASP A 72 6.23 19.84 5.74
N ALA A 73 5.85 19.74 4.47
CA ALA A 73 6.55 20.39 3.37
C ALA A 73 6.64 21.91 3.52
N LEU A 74 5.58 22.56 4.01
CA LEU A 74 5.54 24.00 4.21
C LEU A 74 6.38 24.43 5.42
N SER A 75 6.40 23.66 6.49
CA SER A 75 7.21 23.96 7.69
C SER A 75 8.70 23.78 7.40
N GLY A 76 9.10 22.77 6.61
CA GLY A 76 10.47 22.56 6.17
C GLY A 76 11.03 23.70 5.30
N THR A 77 10.19 24.34 4.50
CA THR A 77 10.60 25.50 3.66
C THR A 77 10.79 26.78 4.46
N ALA A 78 10.12 26.95 5.58
CA ALA A 78 10.25 28.14 6.44
C ALA A 78 11.58 28.19 7.22
N GLY A 79 12.24 27.05 7.40
CA GLY A 79 13.51 26.92 8.15
C GLY A 79 14.80 26.99 7.33
N GLY A 80 14.75 26.99 5.99
CA GLY A 80 15.94 26.74 5.17
C GLY A 80 16.08 27.56 3.90
N ALA A 81 16.04 28.88 3.96
CA ALA A 81 16.18 29.76 2.80
C ALA A 81 17.60 29.83 2.17
N ASN A 82 18.57 28.97 2.55
CA ASN A 82 19.97 29.05 2.15
C ASN A 82 20.61 27.73 1.74
N SER A 83 20.00 26.94 0.83
CA SER A 83 20.76 25.87 0.17
C SER A 83 20.68 25.98 -1.34
N SER A 84 21.63 26.74 -1.90
CA SER A 84 21.97 26.74 -3.33
C SER A 84 22.65 25.40 -3.66
N GLY A 85 21.97 24.54 -4.39
CA GLY A 85 22.61 23.41 -5.06
C GLY A 85 21.88 22.07 -4.96
N GLY A 86 21.11 21.73 -5.98
CA GLY A 86 20.61 20.38 -6.21
C GLY A 86 19.12 20.19 -5.97
N ALA A 87 18.42 19.94 -7.01
CA ALA A 87 16.97 20.02 -7.21
C ALA A 87 16.08 19.04 -6.45
N ILE A 88 16.36 18.59 -5.22
CA ILE A 88 15.51 17.59 -4.53
C ILE A 88 15.27 17.90 -3.04
N SER A 89 15.93 18.89 -2.45
CA SER A 89 15.72 19.27 -1.03
C SER A 89 15.03 20.62 -0.85
N ALA A 90 14.05 20.94 -1.66
CA ALA A 90 13.26 22.16 -1.44
C ALA A 90 12.40 22.10 -0.15
N ASN A 91 12.25 20.92 0.45
CA ASN A 91 11.34 20.65 1.55
C ASN A 91 12.02 20.30 2.88
N GLY A 92 13.33 20.52 3.02
CA GLY A 92 14.05 20.11 4.23
C GLY A 92 14.45 18.63 4.23
N ALA A 93 14.96 18.15 5.38
CA ALA A 93 15.33 16.75 5.59
C ALA A 93 14.14 16.00 6.19
N ASP A 94 13.73 14.91 5.57
CA ASP A 94 12.68 14.03 6.12
C ASP A 94 13.26 12.98 7.04
N HIS A 95 12.72 12.83 8.24
CA HIS A 95 13.24 11.90 9.24
C HIS A 95 12.15 11.32 10.14
N LEU A 96 12.51 10.25 10.87
CA LEU A 96 11.54 9.44 11.63
C LEU A 96 11.02 10.09 12.94
N ALA A 97 11.52 11.27 13.31
CA ALA A 97 11.01 12.03 14.46
C ALA A 97 9.94 13.07 14.07
N GLU A 98 9.61 13.18 12.79
CA GLU A 98 8.58 14.09 12.29
C GLU A 98 7.16 13.58 12.57
N PRO A 99 6.18 14.50 12.64
CA PRO A 99 4.79 14.14 12.96
C PRO A 99 4.19 13.09 12.01
N TRP A 100 4.53 13.12 10.71
CA TRP A 100 4.04 12.14 9.74
C TRP A 100 4.52 10.72 10.03
N ALA A 101 5.71 10.55 10.63
CA ALA A 101 6.28 9.24 10.93
C ALA A 101 5.67 8.56 12.17
N LEU A 102 4.88 9.31 12.96
CA LEU A 102 4.22 8.78 14.15
C LEU A 102 2.99 7.96 13.76
N PRO A 103 2.91 6.68 14.16
CA PRO A 103 1.74 5.88 13.85
C PRO A 103 0.52 6.35 14.62
N LEU A 104 -0.61 6.48 13.93
CA LEU A 104 -1.90 6.67 14.54
C LEU A 104 -2.36 5.32 15.13
N LYS A 105 -2.28 5.19 16.45
CA LYS A 105 -2.85 4.03 17.15
C LYS A 105 -4.36 4.03 16.98
N GLU A 106 -4.97 2.84 17.09
CA GLU A 106 -6.43 2.71 16.96
C GLU A 106 -7.14 3.66 17.93
N ALA A 107 -7.85 4.61 17.38
CA ALA A 107 -8.57 5.63 18.12
C ALA A 107 -9.99 5.81 17.57
N LYS A 108 -10.93 6.07 18.47
CA LYS A 108 -12.33 6.28 18.09
C LYS A 108 -12.45 7.54 17.23
N LEU A 109 -13.06 7.42 16.05
CA LEU A 109 -13.17 8.53 15.11
C LEU A 109 -13.93 9.72 15.70
N SER A 110 -14.91 9.46 16.59
CA SER A 110 -15.63 10.50 17.31
C SER A 110 -14.72 11.40 18.15
N THR A 111 -13.59 10.91 18.63
CA THR A 111 -12.62 11.72 19.40
C THR A 111 -11.96 12.79 18.52
N PHE A 112 -11.82 12.55 17.22
CA PHE A 112 -11.28 13.51 16.26
C PHE A 112 -12.34 14.50 15.76
N LEU A 113 -13.61 14.05 15.68
CA LEU A 113 -14.72 14.86 15.17
C LEU A 113 -15.46 15.61 16.28
N ALA A 114 -15.14 15.34 17.55
CA ALA A 114 -15.95 15.70 18.70
C ALA A 114 -15.98 17.19 19.08
N GLN A 115 -15.51 18.09 18.24
CA GLN A 115 -15.72 19.53 18.53
C GLN A 115 -17.12 20.03 18.19
N ASP A 116 -17.93 19.34 17.37
CA ASP A 116 -19.21 19.90 16.89
C ASP A 116 -20.42 18.95 16.74
N GLN A 117 -20.29 17.64 16.96
CA GLN A 117 -21.44 16.75 16.75
C GLN A 117 -21.74 15.88 17.97
N GLN A 118 -22.91 16.10 18.56
CA GLN A 118 -23.49 15.17 19.51
C GLN A 118 -23.76 13.85 18.80
N LEU A 119 -22.95 12.82 19.11
CA LEU A 119 -23.20 11.45 18.67
C LEU A 119 -24.59 11.03 19.14
N ARG A 120 -25.40 10.54 18.21
CA ARG A 120 -26.72 9.97 18.54
C ARG A 120 -26.52 8.59 19.13
N GLU A 121 -27.31 8.29 20.13
CA GLU A 121 -27.38 6.95 20.71
C GLU A 121 -27.79 5.95 19.59
N GLY A 122 -26.89 5.02 19.23
CA GLY A 122 -27.07 4.09 18.11
C GLY A 122 -26.19 4.31 16.87
N ASP A 123 -25.35 5.36 16.86
CA ASP A 123 -24.38 5.52 15.78
C ASP A 123 -23.30 4.41 15.88
N PRO A 124 -22.86 3.83 14.73
CA PRO A 124 -21.86 2.77 14.72
C PRO A 124 -20.54 3.27 15.32
N GLU A 125 -19.89 2.43 16.11
CA GLU A 125 -18.56 2.74 16.63
C GLU A 125 -17.50 2.57 15.52
N VAL A 126 -16.87 3.68 15.18
CA VAL A 126 -15.83 3.72 14.14
C VAL A 126 -14.48 3.98 14.78
N PHE A 127 -13.53 3.10 14.48
CA PHE A 127 -12.13 3.23 14.90
C PHE A 127 -11.24 3.38 13.69
N LEU A 128 -10.29 4.30 13.79
CA LEU A 128 -9.29 4.57 12.76
C LEU A 128 -7.90 4.31 13.31
N SER A 129 -7.07 3.64 12.53
CA SER A 129 -5.63 3.51 12.76
C SER A 129 -4.89 3.64 11.43
N GLY A 130 -3.61 4.01 11.48
CA GLY A 130 -2.83 4.16 10.26
C GLY A 130 -1.40 4.57 10.54
N HIS A 131 -0.58 4.53 9.50
CA HIS A 131 0.78 5.04 9.54
C HIS A 131 1.21 5.50 8.14
N ILE A 132 2.17 6.40 8.13
CA ILE A 132 2.84 6.87 6.93
C ILE A 132 4.27 6.36 7.00
N THR A 133 4.76 5.80 5.91
CA THR A 133 6.15 5.35 5.77
C THR A 133 6.79 6.04 4.57
N ASP A 134 8.05 6.36 4.70
CA ASP A 134 8.84 6.88 3.59
C ASP A 134 9.11 5.76 2.57
N ALA A 135 8.56 5.87 1.37
CA ALA A 135 8.77 4.89 0.31
C ALA A 135 10.20 4.94 -0.26
N GLN A 136 10.91 6.07 -0.07
CA GLN A 136 12.32 6.23 -0.44
C GLN A 136 13.29 5.75 0.66
N SER A 137 12.80 5.24 1.79
CA SER A 137 13.61 4.48 2.74
C SER A 137 14.11 3.15 2.18
N LYS A 138 13.56 2.72 1.03
CA LYS A 138 13.80 1.46 0.33
C LYS A 138 14.52 1.70 -0.99
N ILE A 139 15.16 0.66 -1.52
CA ILE A 139 15.78 0.70 -2.86
C ILE A 139 14.69 0.71 -3.92
N ASN A 140 14.62 1.79 -4.69
CA ASN A 140 13.66 1.88 -5.79
C ASN A 140 14.18 1.12 -7.02
N LEU A 141 13.44 0.08 -7.45
CA LEU A 141 13.81 -0.73 -8.61
C LEU A 141 13.69 0.02 -9.95
N ALA A 142 13.00 1.16 -10.00
CA ALA A 142 13.05 2.03 -11.18
C ALA A 142 14.46 2.54 -11.49
N ASN A 143 15.33 2.63 -10.48
CA ASN A 143 16.75 2.99 -10.65
C ASN A 143 17.58 1.91 -11.35
N TRP A 144 17.04 0.70 -11.55
CA TRP A 144 17.78 -0.40 -12.16
C TRP A 144 18.04 -0.20 -13.65
N LEU A 145 17.28 0.69 -14.29
CA LEU A 145 17.43 1.01 -15.70
C LEU A 145 18.08 2.37 -15.89
N GLU A 146 19.08 2.40 -16.74
CA GLU A 146 19.67 3.62 -17.26
C GLU A 146 19.26 3.78 -18.72
N THR A 147 18.67 4.93 -19.05
CA THR A 147 18.40 5.34 -20.42
C THR A 147 19.40 6.41 -20.82
N SER A 148 20.15 6.20 -21.90
CA SER A 148 20.95 7.27 -22.50
C SER A 148 20.00 8.29 -23.12
N ASP A 149 20.02 9.52 -22.64
CA ASP A 149 19.31 10.70 -23.18
C ASP A 149 17.77 10.58 -23.28
N GLY A 150 17.15 9.71 -22.44
CA GLY A 150 15.70 9.51 -22.45
C GLY A 150 15.14 8.89 -23.73
N LYS A 151 16.00 8.54 -24.68
CA LYS A 151 15.66 7.93 -25.99
C LYS A 151 16.59 6.77 -26.26
N GLY A 152 16.16 5.56 -25.99
CA GLY A 152 16.97 4.38 -26.29
C GLY A 152 16.59 3.19 -25.44
N VAL A 153 17.03 2.00 -25.86
CA VAL A 153 16.84 0.77 -25.09
C VAL A 153 17.60 0.90 -23.78
N GLY A 154 16.87 0.87 -22.66
CA GLY A 154 17.46 0.93 -21.33
C GLY A 154 18.46 -0.21 -21.11
N ARG A 155 19.53 0.07 -20.39
CA ARG A 155 20.50 -0.92 -19.92
C ARG A 155 20.43 -1.00 -18.40
N LEU A 156 20.85 -2.12 -17.83
CA LEU A 156 20.95 -2.25 -16.38
C LEU A 156 22.07 -1.37 -15.83
N SER A 157 21.76 -0.60 -14.79
CA SER A 157 22.71 0.22 -14.05
C SER A 157 23.68 -0.66 -13.26
N LEU A 158 24.98 -0.55 -13.54
CA LEU A 158 26.02 -1.29 -12.83
C LEU A 158 26.06 -0.96 -11.32
N PRO A 159 25.96 0.31 -10.88
CA PRO A 159 25.89 0.65 -9.46
C PRO A 159 24.70 -0.01 -8.76
N MET A 160 23.53 -0.03 -9.42
CA MET A 160 22.33 -0.63 -8.83
C MET A 160 22.42 -2.16 -8.81
N GLN A 161 23.00 -2.80 -9.81
CA GLN A 161 23.29 -4.26 -9.77
C GLN A 161 24.19 -4.61 -8.59
N ALA A 162 25.25 -3.82 -8.36
CA ALA A 162 26.14 -4.03 -7.22
C ALA A 162 25.42 -3.81 -5.86
N ALA A 163 24.52 -2.83 -5.78
CA ALA A 163 23.70 -2.58 -4.60
C ALA A 163 22.75 -3.77 -4.33
N MET A 164 22.04 -4.23 -5.35
CA MET A 164 21.15 -5.39 -5.23
C MET A 164 21.91 -6.67 -4.85
N LEU A 165 23.10 -6.87 -5.37
CA LEU A 165 23.94 -8.03 -4.99
C LEU A 165 24.33 -7.96 -3.50
N ARG A 166 24.71 -6.79 -2.99
CA ARG A 166 24.99 -6.61 -1.55
C ARG A 166 23.75 -6.89 -0.71
N LEU A 167 22.57 -6.39 -1.13
CA LEU A 167 21.31 -6.65 -0.44
C LEU A 167 20.97 -8.14 -0.42
N PHE A 168 21.07 -8.82 -1.57
CA PHE A 168 20.82 -10.27 -1.64
C PHE A 168 21.74 -11.08 -0.73
N ASN A 169 23.04 -10.71 -0.67
CA ASN A 169 24.02 -11.35 0.20
C ASN A 169 23.65 -11.18 1.69
N VAL A 170 23.29 -9.97 2.13
CA VAL A 170 22.86 -9.72 3.52
C VAL A 170 21.59 -10.47 3.87
N LEU A 171 20.65 -10.53 2.93
CA LEU A 171 19.40 -11.25 3.11
C LEU A 171 19.55 -12.76 2.92
N GLY A 172 20.73 -13.28 2.53
CA GLY A 172 20.95 -14.70 2.24
C GLY A 172 20.05 -15.23 1.13
N LEU A 173 19.80 -14.41 0.09
CA LEU A 173 18.99 -14.78 -1.08
C LEU A 173 19.86 -15.38 -2.18
N PRO A 174 19.32 -16.33 -3.00
CA PRO A 174 20.08 -16.96 -4.06
C PRO A 174 20.48 -15.97 -5.17
N ARG A 175 21.78 -15.94 -5.50
CA ARG A 175 22.28 -15.08 -6.58
C ARG A 175 21.64 -15.39 -7.94
N ALA A 176 21.33 -16.65 -8.21
CA ALA A 176 20.68 -17.05 -9.45
C ALA A 176 19.30 -16.38 -9.64
N GLU A 177 18.55 -16.17 -8.55
CA GLU A 177 17.29 -15.43 -8.59
C GLU A 177 17.50 -13.95 -8.92
N LEU A 178 18.60 -13.34 -8.43
CA LEU A 178 18.95 -11.94 -8.77
C LEU A 178 19.29 -11.82 -10.26
N ASP A 179 20.09 -12.74 -10.78
CA ASP A 179 20.50 -12.73 -12.19
C ASP A 179 19.29 -12.92 -13.12
N THR A 180 18.37 -13.82 -12.77
CA THR A 180 17.11 -14.00 -13.49
C THR A 180 16.22 -12.78 -13.40
N LEU A 181 16.02 -12.24 -12.21
CA LEU A 181 15.22 -11.03 -11.99
C LEU A 181 15.75 -9.84 -12.81
N ALA A 182 17.07 -9.65 -12.85
CA ALA A 182 17.71 -8.58 -13.60
C ALA A 182 17.46 -8.71 -15.11
N GLN A 183 17.58 -9.91 -15.64
CA GLN A 183 17.38 -10.19 -17.06
C GLN A 183 15.93 -10.03 -17.48
N GLU A 184 15.00 -10.59 -16.69
CA GLU A 184 13.56 -10.47 -16.94
C GLU A 184 13.08 -9.04 -16.80
N TRP A 185 13.60 -8.29 -15.81
CA TRP A 185 13.31 -6.86 -15.64
C TRP A 185 13.73 -6.05 -16.87
N LEU A 186 14.93 -6.28 -17.40
CA LEU A 186 15.41 -5.63 -18.60
C LEU A 186 14.52 -5.96 -19.80
N THR A 187 14.20 -7.24 -19.99
CA THR A 187 13.36 -7.72 -21.10
C THR A 187 11.96 -7.11 -21.05
N ALA A 188 11.30 -7.13 -19.88
CA ALA A 188 9.99 -6.54 -19.69
C ALA A 188 9.99 -5.03 -19.93
N SER A 189 11.03 -4.33 -19.46
CA SER A 189 11.16 -2.88 -19.65
C SER A 189 11.37 -2.51 -21.10
N GLN A 190 12.18 -3.27 -21.84
CA GLN A 190 12.39 -3.08 -23.28
C GLN A 190 11.10 -3.33 -24.07
N ALA A 191 10.34 -4.34 -23.72
CA ALA A 191 9.05 -4.64 -24.34
C ALA A 191 8.05 -3.49 -24.18
N VAL A 192 7.95 -2.91 -22.98
CA VAL A 192 7.11 -1.74 -22.72
C VAL A 192 7.56 -0.54 -23.54
N GLN A 193 8.84 -0.27 -23.61
CA GLN A 193 9.40 0.85 -24.37
C GLN A 193 9.17 0.70 -25.88
N MET A 194 9.33 -0.51 -26.43
CA MET A 194 9.01 -0.82 -27.82
C MET A 194 7.52 -0.66 -28.11
N ALA A 195 6.65 -1.09 -27.24
CA ALA A 195 5.20 -0.93 -27.37
C ALA A 195 4.78 0.55 -27.40
N GLN A 196 5.42 1.39 -26.60
CA GLN A 196 5.16 2.84 -26.58
C GLN A 196 5.63 3.54 -27.85
N THR A 197 6.75 3.11 -28.45
CA THR A 197 7.33 3.74 -29.64
C THR A 197 6.71 3.25 -30.95
N ALA A 198 6.31 1.97 -31.02
CA ALA A 198 5.90 1.35 -32.28
C ALA A 198 4.41 1.46 -32.60
N LYS A 199 3.54 1.94 -31.67
CA LYS A 199 2.08 1.89 -31.85
C LYS A 199 1.56 0.47 -32.23
N ALA A 200 2.41 -0.54 -32.06
CA ALA A 200 2.17 -1.90 -32.52
C ALA A 200 1.50 -2.70 -31.42
N LEU A 201 0.38 -3.31 -31.76
CA LEU A 201 -0.20 -4.44 -31.04
C LEU A 201 0.81 -5.60 -31.11
N THR A 202 1.72 -5.68 -30.16
CA THR A 202 2.61 -6.84 -30.03
C THR A 202 1.78 -8.02 -29.52
N THR A 203 1.38 -8.89 -30.42
CA THR A 203 0.91 -10.24 -30.13
C THR A 203 2.12 -11.11 -29.72
N GLY A 204 2.73 -10.80 -28.59
CA GLY A 204 3.87 -11.55 -28.08
C GLY A 204 3.77 -11.71 -26.57
N GLN A 205 4.23 -12.82 -26.05
CA GLN A 205 4.40 -13.08 -24.62
C GLN A 205 5.48 -12.14 -24.04
N SER A 206 5.13 -10.87 -23.79
CA SER A 206 6.02 -9.99 -23.04
C SER A 206 5.61 -10.01 -21.57
N SER A 207 6.59 -10.24 -20.70
CA SER A 207 6.41 -10.12 -19.26
C SER A 207 5.93 -8.73 -18.92
N LEU A 208 4.91 -8.63 -18.09
CA LEU A 208 4.39 -7.35 -17.60
C LEU A 208 5.39 -6.76 -16.59
N LEU A 209 5.62 -5.45 -16.64
CA LEU A 209 6.38 -4.79 -15.60
C LEU A 209 5.59 -4.82 -14.27
N PRO A 210 6.21 -5.32 -13.18
CA PRO A 210 5.59 -5.29 -11.88
C PRO A 210 5.31 -3.86 -11.40
N GLN A 211 4.17 -3.67 -10.78
CA GLN A 211 3.81 -2.43 -10.09
C GLN A 211 3.90 -2.56 -8.56
N GLN A 212 4.04 -3.78 -8.08
CA GLN A 212 4.15 -4.13 -6.66
C GLN A 212 5.25 -5.15 -6.44
N VAL A 213 5.89 -5.10 -5.28
CA VAL A 213 7.00 -6.00 -4.94
C VAL A 213 6.57 -7.48 -4.97
N ALA A 214 5.34 -7.79 -4.59
CA ALA A 214 4.80 -9.15 -4.67
C ALA A 214 4.77 -9.70 -6.11
N GLN A 215 4.65 -8.84 -7.11
CA GLN A 215 4.62 -9.21 -8.53
C GLN A 215 6.02 -9.52 -9.11
N LEU A 216 7.10 -9.28 -8.36
CA LEU A 216 8.45 -9.68 -8.76
C LEU A 216 8.57 -11.20 -8.98
N GLN A 217 7.63 -11.97 -8.42
CA GLN A 217 7.50 -13.40 -8.71
C GLN A 217 7.25 -13.69 -10.20
N TRP A 218 6.63 -12.78 -10.94
CA TRP A 218 6.42 -12.90 -12.39
C TRP A 218 7.74 -12.86 -13.17
N LEU A 219 8.78 -12.28 -12.56
CA LEU A 219 10.12 -12.16 -13.13
C LEU A 219 11.09 -13.18 -12.55
N GLY A 220 10.58 -14.30 -12.03
CA GLY A 220 11.39 -15.44 -11.60
C GLY A 220 11.84 -15.43 -10.14
N LEU A 221 11.37 -14.48 -9.33
CA LEU A 221 11.66 -14.48 -7.89
C LEU A 221 10.78 -15.51 -7.18
N SER A 222 11.34 -16.32 -6.28
CA SER A 222 10.54 -17.20 -5.43
C SER A 222 9.66 -16.40 -4.47
N HIS A 223 8.54 -16.97 -4.03
CA HIS A 223 7.65 -16.33 -3.07
C HIS A 223 8.38 -15.93 -1.78
N ASN A 224 9.23 -16.82 -1.25
CA ASN A 224 10.02 -16.56 -0.05
C ASN A 224 11.00 -15.40 -0.25
N SER A 225 11.73 -15.37 -1.38
CA SER A 225 12.65 -14.27 -1.70
C SER A 225 11.90 -12.94 -1.88
N ALA A 226 10.75 -12.95 -2.54
CA ALA A 226 9.92 -11.75 -2.70
C ALA A 226 9.44 -11.21 -1.34
N GLN A 227 9.00 -12.07 -0.42
CA GLN A 227 8.60 -11.66 0.93
C GLN A 227 9.77 -11.08 1.73
N ARG A 228 10.95 -11.72 1.68
CA ARG A 228 12.15 -11.24 2.39
C ARG A 228 12.72 -9.94 1.81
N LEU A 229 12.52 -9.71 0.51
CA LEU A 229 12.98 -8.51 -0.19
C LEU A 229 12.01 -7.32 0.00
N ALA A 230 10.72 -7.58 0.19
CA ALA A 230 9.68 -6.55 0.25
C ALA A 230 9.92 -5.39 1.25
N PRO A 231 10.52 -5.59 2.43
CA PRO A 231 10.81 -4.49 3.33
C PRO A 231 11.91 -3.52 2.84
N PHE A 232 12.74 -3.93 1.87
CA PHE A 232 13.96 -3.24 1.46
C PHE A 232 13.90 -2.65 0.05
N VAL A 233 12.89 -3.00 -0.73
CA VAL A 233 12.71 -2.49 -2.10
C VAL A 233 11.37 -1.82 -2.29
N SER A 234 11.31 -0.88 -3.20
CA SER A 234 10.08 -0.19 -3.63
C SER A 234 10.00 -0.14 -5.15
N LEU A 235 8.77 0.08 -5.65
CA LEU A 235 8.46 0.30 -7.06
C LEU A 235 7.79 1.65 -7.17
N LEU A 236 8.58 2.68 -7.44
CA LEU A 236 8.10 4.04 -7.61
C LEU A 236 7.99 4.39 -9.10
N PRO A 237 7.14 5.35 -9.48
CA PRO A 237 6.87 5.67 -10.88
C PRO A 237 8.07 6.28 -11.62
N GLU A 238 9.04 6.81 -10.90
CA GLU A 238 10.25 7.42 -11.42
C GLU A 238 11.49 7.02 -10.59
N PRO A 239 12.70 7.10 -11.14
CA PRO A 239 13.93 6.92 -10.38
C PRO A 239 14.04 7.92 -9.23
N THR A 240 14.39 7.43 -8.05
CA THR A 240 14.51 8.25 -6.83
C THR A 240 15.72 7.83 -6.00
N PRO A 241 16.42 8.78 -5.35
CA PRO A 241 17.46 8.44 -4.38
C PRO A 241 16.86 7.82 -3.11
N VAL A 242 17.68 7.07 -2.38
CA VAL A 242 17.34 6.54 -1.06
C VAL A 242 17.53 7.61 0.00
N ASN A 243 16.54 7.80 0.86
CA ASN A 243 16.63 8.69 2.01
C ASN A 243 17.39 8.00 3.15
N LEU A 244 18.59 8.52 3.46
CA LEU A 244 19.47 7.95 4.50
C LEU A 244 18.94 8.18 5.92
N ASN A 245 18.05 9.17 6.13
CA ASN A 245 17.44 9.41 7.45
C ASN A 245 16.35 8.41 7.80
N THR A 246 15.83 7.66 6.82
CA THR A 246 14.71 6.73 7.03
C THR A 246 15.06 5.29 6.64
N ALA A 247 16.08 5.08 5.80
CA ALA A 247 16.49 3.78 5.29
C ALA A 247 16.95 2.81 6.40
N SER A 248 16.73 1.51 6.24
CA SER A 248 17.24 0.49 7.17
C SER A 248 18.75 0.30 7.04
N PRO A 249 19.43 -0.32 8.05
CA PRO A 249 20.86 -0.59 7.96
C PRO A 249 21.24 -1.43 6.74
N GLU A 250 20.39 -2.40 6.35
CA GLU A 250 20.58 -3.28 5.19
C GLU A 250 20.55 -2.48 3.89
N VAL A 251 19.62 -1.52 3.78
CA VAL A 251 19.52 -0.62 2.61
C VAL A 251 20.74 0.30 2.54
N ILE A 252 21.19 0.87 3.66
CA ILE A 252 22.38 1.73 3.71
C ILE A 252 23.62 0.93 3.31
N HIS A 253 23.81 -0.27 3.87
CA HIS A 253 24.91 -1.17 3.50
C HIS A 253 24.87 -1.51 2.00
N ALA A 254 23.69 -1.78 1.47
CA ALA A 254 23.53 -2.09 0.05
C ALA A 254 23.83 -0.90 -0.85
N MET A 255 23.36 0.29 -0.52
CA MET A 255 23.45 1.47 -1.38
C MET A 255 24.77 2.21 -1.28
N VAL A 256 25.43 2.21 -0.11
CA VAL A 256 26.69 2.94 0.09
C VAL A 256 27.88 1.99 -0.04
N PRO A 257 28.68 2.06 -1.12
CA PRO A 257 29.83 1.19 -1.32
C PRO A 257 30.87 1.33 -0.18
N GLY A 258 31.33 0.19 0.32
CA GLY A 258 32.37 0.14 1.37
C GLY A 258 31.88 0.47 2.77
N VAL A 259 30.59 0.55 3.01
CA VAL A 259 29.96 0.57 4.34
C VAL A 259 29.56 -0.86 4.68
N ASP A 260 30.03 -1.41 5.79
CA ASP A 260 29.62 -2.69 6.32
C ASP A 260 28.35 -2.58 7.16
N LEU A 261 27.72 -3.69 7.48
CA LEU A 261 26.45 -3.71 8.21
C LEU A 261 26.58 -3.10 9.64
N PRO A 262 27.63 -3.38 10.43
CA PRO A 262 27.84 -2.73 11.72
C PRO A 262 27.96 -1.20 11.63
N SER A 263 28.70 -0.68 10.64
CA SER A 263 28.81 0.78 10.41
C SER A 263 27.46 1.38 10.01
N ALA A 264 26.66 0.68 9.18
CA ALA A 264 25.32 1.10 8.85
C ALA A 264 24.38 1.11 10.07
N GLN A 265 24.49 0.14 10.97
CA GLN A 265 23.74 0.10 12.22
C GLN A 265 24.13 1.28 13.15
N GLN A 266 25.42 1.58 13.27
CA GLN A 266 25.90 2.72 14.03
C GLN A 266 25.37 4.05 13.46
N PHE A 267 25.38 4.19 12.12
CA PHE A 267 24.81 5.35 11.46
C PHE A 267 23.30 5.52 11.77
N VAL A 268 22.54 4.43 11.76
CA VAL A 268 21.10 4.46 12.10
C VAL A 268 20.89 4.86 13.56
N GLN A 269 21.73 4.42 14.50
CA GLN A 269 21.67 4.85 15.89
C GLN A 269 22.02 6.33 16.05
N GLN A 270 23.03 6.83 15.33
CA GLN A 270 23.40 8.24 15.35
C GLN A 270 22.27 9.14 14.83
N ARG A 271 21.66 8.81 13.68
CA ARG A 271 20.54 9.60 13.13
C ARG A 271 19.28 9.57 13.99
N ALA A 272 19.08 8.53 14.81
CA ALA A 272 17.95 8.46 15.75
C ALA A 272 18.05 9.54 16.84
N THR A 273 19.27 9.98 17.18
CA THR A 273 19.50 11.10 18.10
C THR A 273 19.49 12.44 17.38
N THR A 274 20.13 12.51 16.21
CA THR A 274 20.23 13.74 15.42
C THR A 274 20.18 13.38 13.93
N HIS A 275 19.11 13.77 13.24
CA HIS A 275 18.97 13.55 11.80
C HIS A 275 20.00 14.36 11.01
N PHE A 276 20.32 13.92 9.81
CA PHE A 276 21.23 14.62 8.90
C PHE A 276 20.45 15.62 8.03
N SER A 277 20.87 16.89 8.08
CA SER A 277 20.23 17.95 7.28
C SER A 277 20.70 17.96 5.82
N ASN A 278 21.84 17.33 5.50
CA ASN A 278 22.43 17.31 4.17
C ASN A 278 23.33 16.07 3.95
N LEU A 279 23.64 15.78 2.69
CA LEU A 279 24.51 14.65 2.35
C LEU A 279 25.96 14.75 2.87
N PRO A 280 26.62 15.93 2.89
CA PRO A 280 27.95 16.06 3.49
C PRO A 280 28.03 15.61 4.94
N ASP A 281 27.04 15.93 5.77
CA ASP A 281 27.02 15.51 7.16
C ASP A 281 26.76 14.00 7.31
N ALA A 282 25.86 13.44 6.49
CA ALA A 282 25.67 12.00 6.40
C ALA A 282 26.94 11.27 5.93
N SER A 283 27.68 11.83 4.97
CA SER A 283 28.96 11.29 4.50
C SER A 283 30.01 11.25 5.63
N LYS A 284 30.14 12.33 6.40
CA LYS A 284 31.05 12.36 7.56
C LYS A 284 30.72 11.26 8.57
N ALA A 285 29.43 11.05 8.88
CA ALA A 285 28.96 10.02 9.77
C ALA A 285 29.24 8.59 9.26
N LEU A 286 29.32 8.43 7.93
CA LEU A 286 29.74 7.18 7.28
C LEU A 286 31.24 7.09 7.02
N GLY A 287 32.07 7.81 7.80
CA GLY A 287 33.53 7.78 7.64
C GLY A 287 34.06 8.42 6.37
N GLY A 288 33.37 9.45 5.85
CA GLY A 288 33.77 10.17 4.64
C GLY A 288 33.48 9.43 3.34
N LYS A 289 32.59 8.42 3.34
CA LYS A 289 32.20 7.70 2.13
C LYS A 289 31.53 8.64 1.14
N PRO A 290 31.83 8.54 -0.17
CA PRO A 290 31.20 9.39 -1.18
C PRO A 290 29.71 9.07 -1.28
N LEU A 291 28.89 10.11 -1.20
CA LEU A 291 27.45 10.05 -1.39
C LEU A 291 27.07 10.89 -2.61
N GLU A 292 26.39 10.29 -3.55
CA GLU A 292 25.96 10.93 -4.79
C GLU A 292 24.46 11.24 -4.72
N ALA A 293 24.06 12.49 -5.03
CA ALA A 293 22.66 12.93 -4.98
C ALA A 293 21.72 12.12 -5.92
N ARG A 294 22.28 11.46 -6.93
CA ARG A 294 21.52 10.53 -7.78
C ARG A 294 20.98 9.32 -7.02
N TRP A 295 21.75 8.82 -6.04
CA TRP A 295 21.48 7.57 -5.33
C TRP A 295 21.08 7.77 -3.88
N HIS A 296 21.47 8.90 -3.29
CA HIS A 296 21.32 9.19 -1.87
C HIS A 296 20.66 10.54 -1.65
N SER A 297 19.80 10.62 -0.66
CA SER A 297 19.12 11.84 -0.23
C SER A 297 18.99 11.86 1.28
N VAL A 298 18.63 13.00 1.83
CA VAL A 298 18.16 13.17 3.22
C VAL A 298 16.67 13.56 3.27
N GLY A 299 16.03 13.68 2.11
CA GLY A 299 14.61 14.00 1.97
C GLY A 299 13.91 13.09 0.98
N SER A 300 12.58 13.10 0.99
CA SER A 300 11.73 12.19 0.24
C SER A 300 10.57 12.89 -0.44
N ARG A 301 10.15 12.35 -1.58
CA ARG A 301 8.98 12.80 -2.35
C ARG A 301 7.85 11.79 -2.34
N PHE A 302 8.12 10.53 -2.03
CA PHE A 302 7.14 9.45 -2.08
C PHE A 302 6.93 8.84 -0.70
N PHE A 303 5.68 8.77 -0.31
CA PHE A 303 5.25 8.23 0.97
C PHE A 303 4.17 7.17 0.76
N GLU A 304 4.27 6.08 1.47
CA GLU A 304 3.28 5.02 1.50
C GLU A 304 2.42 5.20 2.75
N VAL A 305 1.11 5.31 2.56
CA VAL A 305 0.14 5.51 3.64
C VAL A 305 -0.71 4.27 3.76
N TRP A 306 -0.74 3.68 4.93
CA TRP A 306 -1.62 2.59 5.27
C TRP A 306 -2.69 3.09 6.24
N GLY A 307 -3.94 2.82 5.93
CA GLY A 307 -5.09 3.15 6.75
C GLY A 307 -5.98 1.95 7.01
N ARG A 308 -6.44 1.80 8.24
CA ARG A 308 -7.37 0.78 8.69
C ARG A 308 -8.54 1.42 9.41
N LEU A 309 -9.72 1.12 8.94
CA LEU A 309 -10.97 1.51 9.56
C LEU A 309 -11.69 0.26 10.05
N ARG A 310 -12.08 0.26 11.33
CA ARG A 310 -12.94 -0.74 11.92
C ARG A 310 -14.27 -0.08 12.28
N MET A 311 -15.35 -0.66 11.76
CA MET A 311 -16.73 -0.26 12.05
C MET A 311 -17.48 -1.49 12.51
N ASP A 312 -17.89 -1.52 13.77
CA ASP A 312 -18.42 -2.70 14.44
C ASP A 312 -17.46 -3.91 14.26
N ASP A 313 -17.94 -5.01 13.68
CA ASP A 313 -17.16 -6.23 13.44
C ASP A 313 -16.45 -6.25 12.07
N ARG A 314 -16.58 -5.18 11.29
CA ARG A 314 -16.03 -5.11 9.92
C ARG A 314 -14.80 -4.23 9.88
N THR A 315 -13.76 -4.73 9.21
CA THR A 315 -12.51 -4.00 9.01
C THR A 315 -12.30 -3.76 7.52
N GLN A 316 -11.88 -2.56 7.17
CA GLN A 316 -11.45 -2.19 5.84
C GLN A 316 -10.06 -1.58 5.91
N GLU A 317 -9.17 -2.02 5.01
CA GLU A 317 -7.81 -1.54 4.93
C GLU A 317 -7.52 -1.01 3.53
N GLU A 318 -6.75 0.05 3.46
CA GLU A 318 -6.31 0.65 2.21
C GLU A 318 -4.87 1.12 2.34
N ILE A 319 -4.11 0.91 1.26
CA ILE A 319 -2.76 1.43 1.11
C ILE A 319 -2.75 2.40 -0.06
N ALA A 320 -2.02 3.48 0.07
CA ALA A 320 -1.87 4.48 -0.97
C ALA A 320 -0.43 4.93 -1.09
N LEU A 321 0.03 5.16 -2.31
CA LEU A 321 1.27 5.85 -2.57
C LEU A 321 0.97 7.32 -2.85
N ILE A 322 1.62 8.19 -2.12
CA ILE A 322 1.51 9.65 -2.23
C ILE A 322 2.82 10.21 -2.77
N GLN A 323 2.71 11.11 -3.73
CA GLN A 323 3.81 11.95 -4.20
C GLN A 323 3.64 13.36 -3.63
N ARG A 324 4.72 13.88 -3.05
CA ARG A 324 4.81 15.23 -2.51
C ARG A 324 5.80 16.04 -3.35
N ASP A 325 5.27 17.00 -4.09
CA ASP A 325 6.05 17.98 -4.83
C ASP A 325 5.86 19.36 -4.21
N THR A 326 6.74 19.72 -3.30
CA THR A 326 6.58 20.94 -2.44
C THR A 326 5.22 20.96 -1.75
N ALA A 327 4.40 21.95 -1.96
CA ALA A 327 3.05 22.05 -1.36
C ALA A 327 1.98 21.23 -2.11
N ASN A 328 2.31 20.65 -3.27
CA ASN A 328 1.39 19.79 -4.01
C ASN A 328 1.56 18.34 -3.61
N VAL A 329 0.52 17.77 -3.01
CA VAL A 329 0.51 16.40 -2.51
C VAL A 329 -0.59 15.61 -3.21
N THR A 330 -0.23 14.61 -4.00
CA THR A 330 -1.15 13.85 -4.86
C THR A 330 -1.04 12.36 -4.63
N PHE A 331 -2.16 11.65 -4.82
CA PHE A 331 -2.10 10.18 -4.85
C PHE A 331 -1.59 9.72 -6.20
N VAL A 332 -0.60 8.83 -6.17
CA VAL A 332 -0.12 8.11 -7.35
C VAL A 332 -1.04 6.92 -7.62
N TRP A 333 -1.33 6.15 -6.59
CA TRP A 333 -2.29 5.04 -6.62
C TRP A 333 -2.88 4.77 -5.24
N ARG A 334 -4.01 4.08 -5.23
CA ARG A 334 -4.69 3.56 -4.03
C ARG A 334 -5.11 2.12 -4.25
N GLN A 335 -5.02 1.32 -3.22
CA GLN A 335 -5.41 -0.09 -3.28
C GLN A 335 -6.09 -0.51 -1.98
N LYS A 336 -7.25 -1.14 -2.10
CA LYS A 336 -7.91 -1.82 -0.98
C LYS A 336 -7.22 -3.15 -0.74
N ILE A 337 -6.89 -3.40 0.51
CA ILE A 337 -6.31 -4.67 0.94
C ILE A 337 -7.46 -5.53 1.46
N ALA A 338 -7.61 -6.76 0.94
CA ALA A 338 -8.50 -7.74 1.56
C ALA A 338 -7.85 -8.14 2.89
N GLY A 339 -8.49 -7.76 4.00
CA GLY A 339 -7.92 -7.87 5.34
C GLY A 339 -7.65 -9.31 5.75
N ILE A 340 -6.43 -9.78 5.53
CA ILE A 340 -5.95 -11.09 6.01
C ILE A 340 -4.64 -10.97 6.78
N LEU A 341 -3.87 -9.89 6.64
CA LEU A 341 -2.65 -9.69 7.45
C LEU A 341 -2.43 -8.19 7.70
N PRO A 342 -2.24 -7.76 8.95
CA PRO A 342 -1.69 -6.44 9.18
C PRO A 342 -0.30 -6.37 8.53
N PRO A 343 0.06 -5.25 7.87
CA PRO A 343 1.43 -5.05 7.47
C PRO A 343 2.32 -5.18 8.71
N PRO A 344 3.53 -5.73 8.57
CA PRO A 344 4.42 -5.92 9.70
C PRO A 344 4.62 -4.58 10.40
N SER A 345 4.20 -4.51 11.65
CA SER A 345 4.44 -3.32 12.47
C SER A 345 5.95 -3.10 12.58
N ARG A 346 6.39 -1.85 12.68
CA ARG A 346 7.80 -1.50 12.87
C ARG A 346 8.41 -2.28 14.06
N GLU A 347 7.61 -2.58 15.09
CA GLU A 347 8.00 -3.41 16.23
C GLU A 347 8.24 -4.88 15.85
N SER A 348 7.45 -5.45 14.94
CA SER A 348 7.65 -6.82 14.46
C SER A 348 8.88 -6.95 13.55
N LEU A 349 9.23 -5.89 12.83
CA LEU A 349 10.45 -5.84 12.03
C LEU A 349 11.71 -5.69 12.92
N LEU A 350 11.60 -5.00 14.05
CA LEU A 350 12.66 -4.88 15.03
C LEU A 350 12.86 -6.15 15.86
N GLN A 351 11.79 -6.92 16.12
CA GLN A 351 11.87 -8.20 16.84
C GLN A 351 12.41 -9.35 15.96
N SER A 352 12.23 -9.30 14.65
CA SER A 352 12.80 -10.30 13.73
C SER A 352 14.31 -10.11 13.48
N SER A 353 14.90 -9.04 13.95
CA SER A 353 16.33 -8.74 13.85
C SER A 353 17.10 -9.06 15.15
N GLN A 354 16.48 -9.64 16.16
CA GLN A 354 17.20 -10.22 17.31
C GLN A 354 17.58 -11.66 17.00
N PRO A 355 18.87 -12.04 17.17
CA PRO A 355 19.40 -13.37 16.89
C PRO A 355 18.85 -14.46 17.82
#